data_db09a40db05b085c2d6453542c6a5908
#
_entry.id   db09a40db05b085c2d6453542c6a5908
#
_cell.length_a   1.000
_cell.length_b   1.000
_cell.length_c   1.000
_cell.angle_alpha   90.00
_cell.angle_beta   90.00
_cell.angle_gamma   90.00
#
_symmetry.space_group_name_H-M   'P 1'
#
loop_
_entity.id
_entity.type
_entity.pdbx_description
1 polymer ?
#
loop_
_entity_poly.entity_id
_entity_poly.type
_entity_poly.pdbx_seq_one_letter_code
_entity_poly.pdbx_strand_id
1 'polypeptide(L)'
;LFYNKELKKWALIFPDIDQYIIRRSSKLIDGYGQNVRFVKYMLFKSLFKVAALLVPLFFILFLAKFKISKKWLESFIPSGTGPSKEDRAKHWFEYTLIGKTETQKIITKVKGGDPGYGETSKFVTEMALALILDADQLNHKKGVLTPAACAGDVMLKRLQGAGIRFSHKISKL
;
A
#
# COMPACT_ATOMS: atom_id res chain seq x y z
N LEU A 1 -8.30 4.57 -16.36
CA LEU A 1 -7.47 3.56 -17.03
C LEU A 1 -6.65 4.21 -18.13
N PHE A 2 -5.32 3.98 -18.18
CA PHE A 2 -4.43 4.43 -19.26
C PHE A 2 -3.23 3.47 -19.40
N TYR A 3 -2.55 3.55 -20.55
CA TYR A 3 -1.33 2.81 -20.78
C TYR A 3 -0.11 3.64 -20.37
N ASN A 4 0.63 3.15 -19.37
CA ASN A 4 1.88 3.79 -18.95
C ASN A 4 3.03 3.31 -19.87
N LYS A 5 3.52 4.19 -20.72
CA LYS A 5 4.59 3.89 -21.72
C LYS A 5 5.92 3.55 -21.05
N GLU A 6 6.23 4.16 -19.90
CA GLU A 6 7.48 3.94 -19.18
C GLU A 6 7.54 2.55 -18.54
N LEU A 7 6.44 2.13 -17.89
CA LEU A 7 6.33 0.83 -17.26
C LEU A 7 5.85 -0.27 -18.22
N LYS A 8 5.47 0.12 -19.46
CA LYS A 8 4.88 -0.77 -20.49
C LYS A 8 3.72 -1.60 -19.94
N LYS A 9 2.83 -0.96 -19.16
CA LYS A 9 1.70 -1.61 -18.48
C LYS A 9 0.45 -0.73 -18.51
N TRP A 10 -0.71 -1.37 -18.43
CA TRP A 10 -1.98 -0.71 -18.20
C TRP A 10 -2.10 -0.34 -16.73
N ALA A 11 -2.42 0.91 -16.45
CA ALA A 11 -2.59 1.46 -15.10
C ALA A 11 -4.08 1.73 -14.84
N LEU A 12 -4.66 0.99 -13.92
CA LEU A 12 -6.00 1.19 -13.42
C LEU A 12 -5.90 1.92 -12.08
N ILE A 13 -6.62 3.04 -11.93
CA ILE A 13 -6.66 3.75 -10.65
C ILE A 13 -7.20 2.82 -9.56
N PHE A 14 -6.51 2.79 -8.43
CA PHE A 14 -6.90 1.99 -7.27
C PHE A 14 -7.36 2.93 -6.15
N PRO A 15 -8.68 3.07 -5.94
CA PRO A 15 -9.19 3.93 -4.89
C PRO A 15 -8.92 3.29 -3.53
N ASP A 16 -8.17 3.98 -2.69
CA ASP A 16 -7.90 3.59 -1.31
C ASP A 16 -7.77 4.82 -0.40
N ILE A 17 -7.51 4.57 0.87
CA ILE A 17 -7.32 5.61 1.89
C ILE A 17 -5.88 6.14 1.95
N ASP A 18 -4.92 5.52 1.27
CA ASP A 18 -3.50 5.86 1.36
C ASP A 18 -3.23 7.32 1.02
N GLN A 19 -3.93 7.86 0.00
CA GLN A 19 -3.81 9.27 -0.38
C GLN A 19 -4.10 10.25 0.79
N TYR A 20 -5.05 9.93 1.64
CA TYR A 20 -5.40 10.77 2.80
C TYR A 20 -4.34 10.67 3.90
N ILE A 21 -3.81 9.48 4.11
CA ILE A 21 -2.73 9.22 5.08
C ILE A 21 -1.45 9.95 4.66
N ILE A 22 -1.07 9.84 3.37
CA ILE A 22 0.10 10.52 2.81
C ILE A 22 -0.07 12.03 2.87
N ARG A 23 -1.24 12.55 2.49
CA ARG A 23 -1.55 13.99 2.59
C ARG A 23 -1.53 14.49 4.03
N ARG A 24 -1.97 13.67 5.00
CA ARG A 24 -1.86 14.00 6.42
C ARG A 24 -0.41 14.01 6.87
N SER A 25 0.39 13.02 6.47
CA SER A 25 1.82 12.94 6.76
C SER A 25 2.56 14.17 6.23
N SER A 26 2.26 14.60 4.98
CA SER A 26 2.92 15.76 4.39
C SER A 26 2.66 17.07 5.12
N LYS A 27 1.54 17.17 5.85
CA LYS A 27 1.23 18.34 6.71
C LYS A 27 1.87 18.27 8.09
N LEU A 28 2.22 17.08 8.55
CA LEU A 28 2.76 16.84 9.89
C LEU A 28 4.29 16.77 9.91
N ILE A 29 4.92 16.49 8.77
CA ILE A 29 6.36 16.31 8.65
C ILE A 29 6.95 17.53 7.95
N ASP A 30 7.83 18.24 8.65
CA ASP A 30 8.52 19.40 8.10
C ASP A 30 9.45 18.96 6.95
N GLY A 31 9.46 19.72 5.85
CA GLY A 31 10.26 19.38 4.66
C GLY A 31 9.67 18.31 3.73
N TYR A 32 8.52 17.69 4.07
CA TYR A 32 7.89 16.69 3.20
C TYR A 32 7.30 17.30 1.92
N GLY A 33 7.01 18.58 1.91
CA GLY A 33 6.41 19.31 0.79
C GLY A 33 4.92 19.65 1.00
N GLN A 34 4.55 20.89 0.63
CA GLN A 34 3.19 21.40 0.92
C GLN A 34 2.11 20.92 -0.07
N ASN A 35 2.48 20.58 -1.32
CA ASN A 35 1.55 20.25 -2.40
C ASN A 35 1.75 18.82 -2.93
N VAL A 36 1.95 17.86 -2.03
CA VAL A 36 2.11 16.46 -2.42
C VAL A 36 0.81 15.92 -3.02
N ARG A 37 0.87 15.48 -4.28
CA ARG A 37 -0.19 14.74 -4.95
C ARG A 37 0.21 13.27 -5.03
N PHE A 38 -0.62 12.41 -4.50
CA PHE A 38 -0.41 10.96 -4.54
C PHE A 38 -1.59 10.29 -5.23
N VAL A 39 -1.30 9.39 -6.16
CA VAL A 39 -2.30 8.53 -6.81
C VAL A 39 -1.72 7.12 -6.92
N LYS A 40 -2.52 6.14 -6.56
CA LYS A 40 -2.17 4.73 -6.62
C LYS A 40 -2.82 4.05 -7.81
N TYR A 41 -2.07 3.19 -8.46
CA TYR A 41 -2.52 2.43 -9.62
C TYR A 41 -2.20 0.95 -9.45
N MET A 42 -3.12 0.10 -9.89
CA MET A 42 -2.86 -1.32 -10.12
C MET A 42 -2.37 -1.50 -11.55
N LEU A 43 -1.29 -2.25 -11.74
CA LEU A 43 -0.62 -2.43 -13.02
C LEU A 43 -0.93 -3.79 -13.63
N PHE A 44 -1.36 -3.78 -14.90
CA PHE A 44 -1.70 -4.98 -15.66
C PHE A 44 -0.87 -5.09 -16.93
N LYS A 45 -0.49 -6.32 -17.30
CA LYS A 45 0.24 -6.58 -18.55
C LYS A 45 -0.62 -6.41 -19.81
N SER A 46 -1.95 -6.57 -19.70
CA SER A 46 -2.88 -6.47 -20.83
C SER A 46 -4.27 -5.98 -20.40
N LEU A 47 -5.02 -5.41 -21.34
CA LEU A 47 -6.43 -5.03 -21.13
C LEU A 47 -7.31 -6.24 -20.78
N PHE A 48 -7.01 -7.41 -21.34
CA PHE A 48 -7.74 -8.63 -20.99
C PHE A 48 -7.70 -8.93 -19.49
N LYS A 49 -6.54 -8.73 -18.83
CA LYS A 49 -6.42 -8.90 -17.37
C LYS A 49 -7.20 -7.85 -16.59
N VAL A 50 -7.32 -6.63 -17.12
CA VAL A 50 -8.18 -5.59 -16.52
C VAL A 50 -9.65 -6.03 -16.60
N ALA A 51 -10.10 -6.48 -17.78
CA ALA A 51 -11.45 -6.97 -17.96
C ALA A 51 -11.74 -8.20 -17.08
N ALA A 52 -10.80 -9.16 -17.01
CA ALA A 52 -10.90 -10.34 -16.16
C ALA A 52 -11.03 -10.03 -14.67
N LEU A 53 -10.58 -8.86 -14.23
CA LEU A 53 -10.81 -8.38 -12.86
C LEU A 53 -12.15 -7.64 -12.74
N LEU A 54 -12.42 -6.68 -13.65
CA LEU A 54 -13.55 -5.77 -13.50
C LEU A 54 -14.90 -6.43 -13.80
N VAL A 55 -14.96 -7.36 -14.76
CA VAL A 55 -16.22 -8.01 -15.13
C VAL A 55 -16.77 -8.88 -13.99
N PRO A 56 -16.02 -9.82 -13.40
CA PRO A 56 -16.52 -10.57 -12.24
C PRO A 56 -16.83 -9.66 -11.04
N LEU A 57 -16.00 -8.65 -10.78
CA LEU A 57 -16.25 -7.70 -9.70
C LEU A 57 -17.59 -6.97 -9.89
N PHE A 58 -17.89 -6.53 -11.12
CA PHE A 58 -19.17 -5.90 -11.43
C PHE A 58 -20.35 -6.85 -11.15
N PHE A 59 -20.25 -8.10 -11.59
CA PHE A 59 -21.30 -9.10 -11.33
C PHE A 59 -21.47 -9.40 -9.84
N ILE A 60 -20.37 -9.52 -9.09
CA ILE A 60 -20.41 -9.72 -7.63
C ILE A 60 -21.10 -8.55 -6.96
N LEU A 61 -20.72 -7.31 -7.30
CA LEU A 61 -21.33 -6.11 -6.74
C LEU A 61 -22.80 -5.97 -7.14
N PHE A 62 -23.15 -6.35 -8.36
CA PHE A 62 -24.53 -6.38 -8.83
C PHE A 62 -25.37 -7.38 -8.04
N LEU A 63 -24.89 -8.62 -7.91
CA LEU A 63 -25.56 -9.68 -7.14
C LEU A 63 -25.68 -9.33 -5.65
N ALA A 64 -24.68 -8.65 -5.08
CA ALA A 64 -24.70 -8.24 -3.67
C ALA A 64 -25.81 -7.23 -3.31
N LYS A 65 -26.46 -6.61 -4.30
CA LYS A 65 -27.63 -5.74 -4.08
C LYS A 65 -28.90 -6.51 -3.65
N PHE A 66 -28.99 -7.79 -3.96
CA PHE A 66 -30.17 -8.59 -3.67
C PHE A 66 -29.95 -9.46 -2.42
N LYS A 67 -30.88 -9.47 -1.49
CA LYS A 67 -30.76 -10.19 -0.20
C LYS A 67 -30.48 -11.69 -0.37
N ILE A 68 -31.10 -12.33 -1.36
CA ILE A 68 -30.97 -13.78 -1.60
C ILE A 68 -29.56 -14.10 -2.12
N SER A 69 -29.11 -13.42 -3.17
CA SER A 69 -27.78 -13.64 -3.74
C SER A 69 -26.65 -13.19 -2.82
N LYS A 70 -26.89 -12.16 -1.97
CA LYS A 70 -25.94 -11.75 -0.93
C LYS A 70 -25.66 -12.88 0.06
N LYS A 71 -26.71 -13.54 0.60
CA LYS A 71 -26.55 -14.71 1.49
C LYS A 71 -25.82 -15.86 0.80
N TRP A 72 -26.11 -16.09 -0.49
CA TRP A 72 -25.42 -17.10 -1.28
C TRP A 72 -23.93 -16.75 -1.46
N LEU A 73 -23.59 -15.49 -1.79
CA LEU A 73 -22.19 -15.04 -1.87
C LEU A 73 -21.45 -15.17 -0.54
N GLU A 74 -22.08 -14.83 0.58
CA GLU A 74 -21.52 -14.96 1.94
C GLU A 74 -21.21 -16.41 2.31
N SER A 75 -21.94 -17.39 1.74
CA SER A 75 -21.67 -18.82 2.01
C SER A 75 -20.36 -19.33 1.41
N PHE A 76 -19.82 -18.68 0.38
CA PHE A 76 -18.53 -19.06 -0.23
C PHE A 76 -17.32 -18.64 0.62
N ILE A 77 -17.45 -17.57 1.39
CA ILE A 77 -16.36 -17.05 2.24
C ILE A 77 -16.93 -16.80 3.64
N PRO A 78 -17.01 -17.83 4.48
CA PRO A 78 -17.46 -17.66 5.84
C PRO A 78 -16.61 -16.64 6.62
N SER A 79 -17.23 -15.90 7.51
CA SER A 79 -16.54 -14.95 8.36
C SER A 79 -15.41 -15.62 9.14
N GLY A 80 -14.25 -14.98 9.23
CA GLY A 80 -13.08 -15.53 9.92
C GLY A 80 -12.21 -16.45 9.07
N THR A 81 -12.57 -16.75 7.82
CA THR A 81 -11.71 -17.50 6.89
C THR A 81 -10.69 -16.58 6.22
N GLY A 82 -9.48 -17.08 6.07
CA GLY A 82 -8.39 -16.40 5.39
C GLY A 82 -7.52 -17.42 4.64
N PRO A 83 -6.52 -16.97 3.86
CA PRO A 83 -5.61 -17.86 3.17
C PRO A 83 -4.80 -18.71 4.17
N SER A 84 -4.50 -19.95 3.80
CA SER A 84 -3.68 -20.85 4.58
C SER A 84 -2.26 -20.27 4.78
N LYS A 85 -1.50 -20.85 5.72
CA LYS A 85 -0.10 -20.46 5.96
C LYS A 85 0.75 -20.69 4.72
N GLU A 86 0.51 -21.82 4.04
CA GLU A 86 1.17 -22.26 2.82
C GLU A 86 0.87 -21.33 1.64
N ASP A 87 -0.38 -20.84 1.53
CA ASP A 87 -0.76 -19.90 0.48
C ASP A 87 -0.18 -18.51 0.73
N ARG A 88 -0.22 -18.03 1.99
CA ARG A 88 0.43 -16.77 2.36
C ARG A 88 1.94 -16.77 2.07
N ALA A 89 2.61 -17.90 2.25
CA ALA A 89 4.04 -18.01 1.95
C ALA A 89 4.37 -17.85 0.45
N LYS A 90 3.40 -18.04 -0.44
CA LYS A 90 3.55 -17.83 -1.90
C LYS A 90 3.24 -16.39 -2.31
N HIS A 91 2.59 -15.61 -1.45
CA HIS A 91 2.20 -14.24 -1.74
C HIS A 91 3.37 -13.29 -1.57
N TRP A 92 3.39 -12.24 -2.37
CA TRP A 92 4.37 -11.17 -2.30
C TRP A 92 3.76 -9.88 -2.86
N PHE A 93 4.36 -8.75 -2.49
CA PHE A 93 4.03 -7.46 -3.10
C PHE A 93 5.27 -6.70 -3.56
N GLU A 94 5.10 -5.87 -4.54
CA GLU A 94 6.05 -4.84 -4.96
C GLU A 94 5.29 -3.55 -5.23
N TYR A 95 5.62 -2.49 -4.49
CA TYR A 95 5.24 -1.13 -4.84
C TYR A 95 6.37 -0.46 -5.60
N THR A 96 6.04 0.23 -6.69
CA THR A 96 6.92 1.14 -7.39
C THR A 96 6.38 2.55 -7.23
N LEU A 97 7.06 3.37 -6.45
CA LEU A 97 6.72 4.77 -6.24
C LEU A 97 7.55 5.63 -7.18
N ILE A 98 6.91 6.51 -7.92
CA ILE A 98 7.57 7.42 -8.84
C ILE A 98 7.29 8.84 -8.34
N GLY A 99 8.31 9.46 -7.76
CA GLY A 99 8.30 10.87 -7.38
C GLY A 99 8.92 11.72 -8.48
N LYS A 100 8.34 12.88 -8.75
CA LYS A 100 8.86 13.85 -9.70
C LYS A 100 8.84 15.24 -9.08
N THR A 101 9.93 15.96 -9.24
CA THR A 101 10.04 17.40 -9.03
C THR A 101 10.27 18.07 -10.38
N GLU A 102 10.53 19.36 -10.41
CA GLU A 102 10.86 20.08 -11.65
C GLU A 102 12.18 19.61 -12.28
N THR A 103 13.13 19.15 -11.47
CA THR A 103 14.50 18.84 -11.91
C THR A 103 14.90 17.38 -11.73
N GLN A 104 14.15 16.63 -10.94
CA GLN A 104 14.54 15.28 -10.53
C GLN A 104 13.37 14.30 -10.56
N LYS A 105 13.73 13.06 -10.81
CA LYS A 105 12.83 11.90 -10.70
C LYS A 105 13.46 10.88 -9.77
N ILE A 106 12.67 10.40 -8.80
CA ILE A 106 13.04 9.30 -7.93
C ILE A 106 12.11 8.12 -8.18
N ILE A 107 12.68 6.94 -8.30
CA ILE A 107 11.93 5.69 -8.38
C ILE A 107 12.31 4.88 -7.15
N THR A 108 11.35 4.64 -6.28
CA THR A 108 11.53 3.80 -5.08
C THR A 108 10.74 2.51 -5.24
N LYS A 109 11.34 1.38 -4.89
CA LYS A 109 10.67 0.09 -4.83
C LYS A 109 10.63 -0.39 -3.39
N VAL A 110 9.47 -0.90 -3.00
CA VAL A 110 9.23 -1.52 -1.70
C VAL A 110 8.69 -2.93 -1.95
N LYS A 111 9.35 -3.94 -1.37
CA LYS A 111 8.99 -5.34 -1.56
C LYS A 111 8.87 -6.06 -0.23
N GLY A 112 7.92 -6.95 -0.14
CA GLY A 112 7.69 -7.82 1.01
C GLY A 112 6.94 -9.09 0.63
N GLY A 113 6.61 -9.90 1.62
CA GLY A 113 5.84 -11.12 1.48
C GLY A 113 4.34 -10.87 1.34
N ASP A 114 3.53 -11.67 2.02
CA ASP A 114 2.07 -11.58 1.96
C ASP A 114 1.53 -10.23 2.48
N PRO A 115 0.95 -9.39 1.61
CA PRO A 115 0.52 -8.04 1.99
C PRO A 115 -0.71 -8.02 2.89
N GLY A 116 -1.53 -9.07 2.85
CA GLY A 116 -2.81 -9.11 3.54
C GLY A 116 -2.68 -9.37 5.04
N TYR A 117 -1.96 -10.41 5.40
CA TYR A 117 -1.86 -10.88 6.79
C TYR A 117 -0.42 -10.83 7.32
N GLY A 118 0.54 -11.35 6.56
CA GLY A 118 1.93 -11.47 6.97
C GLY A 118 2.59 -10.12 7.22
N GLU A 119 2.65 -9.28 6.20
CA GLU A 119 3.33 -8.01 6.32
C GLU A 119 2.51 -6.95 7.07
N THR A 120 1.19 -7.00 6.99
CA THR A 120 0.34 -6.09 7.77
C THR A 120 0.54 -6.31 9.27
N SER A 121 0.57 -7.56 9.74
CA SER A 121 0.84 -7.85 11.16
C SER A 121 2.25 -7.41 11.57
N LYS A 122 3.25 -7.60 10.70
CA LYS A 122 4.61 -7.13 10.88
C LYS A 122 4.67 -5.60 11.03
N PHE A 123 4.02 -4.85 10.15
CA PHE A 123 3.97 -3.38 10.24
C PHE A 123 3.37 -2.89 11.54
N VAL A 124 2.27 -3.50 11.99
CA VAL A 124 1.63 -3.13 13.26
C VAL A 124 2.54 -3.46 14.45
N THR A 125 3.15 -4.65 14.43
CA THR A 125 4.07 -5.08 15.51
C THR A 125 5.29 -4.18 15.60
N GLU A 126 5.95 -3.89 14.48
CA GLU A 126 7.13 -3.02 14.45
C GLU A 126 6.81 -1.59 14.90
N MET A 127 5.62 -1.09 14.57
CA MET A 127 5.17 0.21 15.07
C MET A 127 4.94 0.20 16.58
N ALA A 128 4.33 -0.87 17.11
CA ALA A 128 4.15 -1.02 18.57
C ALA A 128 5.50 -1.12 19.29
N LEU A 129 6.44 -1.89 18.76
CA LEU A 129 7.79 -1.99 19.29
C LEU A 129 8.54 -0.66 19.22
N ALA A 130 8.40 0.12 18.15
CA ALA A 130 8.99 1.45 18.06
C ALA A 130 8.47 2.38 19.17
N LEU A 131 7.18 2.35 19.46
CA LEU A 131 6.57 3.17 20.52
C LEU A 131 7.08 2.80 21.93
N ILE A 132 7.50 1.57 22.14
CA ILE A 132 7.95 1.07 23.46
C ILE A 132 9.47 1.18 23.59
N LEU A 133 10.21 0.72 22.57
CA LEU A 133 11.65 0.51 22.66
C LEU A 133 12.48 1.69 22.13
N ASP A 134 11.91 2.53 21.27
CA ASP A 134 12.60 3.66 20.66
C ASP A 134 11.90 5.00 20.96
N ALA A 135 11.14 5.07 22.06
CA ALA A 135 10.29 6.21 22.39
C ALA A 135 11.07 7.56 22.41
N ASP A 136 12.33 7.52 22.81
CA ASP A 136 13.25 8.67 22.85
C ASP A 136 13.70 9.16 21.47
N GLN A 137 13.60 8.30 20.43
CA GLN A 137 13.96 8.61 19.05
C GLN A 137 12.75 9.04 18.21
N LEU A 138 11.54 8.95 18.75
CA LEU A 138 10.31 9.27 18.03
C LEU A 138 10.06 10.78 18.02
N ASN A 139 9.21 11.20 17.08
CA ASN A 139 8.71 12.56 17.08
C ASN A 139 7.83 12.80 18.32
N HIS A 140 8.19 13.77 19.14
CA HIS A 140 7.47 14.12 20.38
C HIS A 140 6.14 14.85 20.16
N LYS A 141 5.67 15.01 18.90
CA LYS A 141 4.33 15.53 18.61
C LYS A 141 3.28 14.59 19.23
N LYS A 142 2.30 15.18 19.92
CA LYS A 142 1.20 14.44 20.57
C LYS A 142 -0.04 14.42 19.71
N GLY A 143 -0.91 13.45 19.94
CA GLY A 143 -2.21 13.31 19.30
C GLY A 143 -2.28 12.15 18.30
N VAL A 144 -3.23 12.20 17.37
CA VAL A 144 -3.40 11.17 16.33
C VAL A 144 -2.42 11.45 15.20
N LEU A 145 -1.34 10.67 15.14
CA LEU A 145 -0.28 10.79 14.14
C LEU A 145 -0.36 9.64 13.14
N THR A 146 0.18 9.88 11.93
CA THR A 146 0.46 8.78 11.00
C THR A 146 1.77 8.10 11.39
N PRO A 147 1.98 6.81 11.05
CA PRO A 147 3.24 6.12 11.36
C PRO A 147 4.48 6.87 10.87
N ALA A 148 4.42 7.44 9.66
CA ALA A 148 5.53 8.25 9.12
C ALA A 148 5.78 9.52 9.92
N ALA A 149 4.73 10.20 10.41
CA ALA A 149 4.89 11.41 11.22
C ALA A 149 5.32 11.10 12.65
N CYS A 150 5.00 9.93 13.17
CA CYS A 150 5.38 9.49 14.51
C CYS A 150 6.80 8.94 14.55
N ALA A 151 7.10 7.98 13.67
CA ALA A 151 8.29 7.13 13.78
C ALA A 151 9.22 7.18 12.54
N GLY A 152 8.86 7.83 11.44
CA GLY A 152 9.71 8.14 10.29
C GLY A 152 10.85 7.14 10.01
N ASP A 153 12.08 7.59 10.21
CA ASP A 153 13.30 6.81 9.97
C ASP A 153 13.45 5.61 10.92
N VAL A 154 12.95 5.71 12.15
CA VAL A 154 12.96 4.60 13.11
C VAL A 154 12.14 3.43 12.55
N MET A 155 10.92 3.74 12.08
CA MET A 155 10.05 2.73 11.47
C MET A 155 10.66 2.14 10.18
N LEU A 156 11.30 2.96 9.36
CA LEU A 156 11.99 2.50 8.15
C LEU A 156 13.09 1.49 8.49
N LYS A 157 13.95 1.78 9.47
CA LYS A 157 15.03 0.88 9.93
C LYS A 157 14.47 -0.43 10.48
N ARG A 158 13.41 -0.36 11.31
CA ARG A 158 12.74 -1.54 11.86
C ARG A 158 12.16 -2.44 10.77
N LEU A 159 11.46 -1.85 9.80
CA LEU A 159 10.91 -2.61 8.67
C LEU A 159 11.98 -3.26 7.81
N GLN A 160 13.12 -2.60 7.60
CA GLN A 160 14.28 -3.19 6.92
C GLN A 160 14.84 -4.38 7.72
N GLY A 161 15.00 -4.24 9.02
CA GLY A 161 15.39 -5.32 9.92
C GLY A 161 14.41 -6.49 9.93
N ALA A 162 13.11 -6.21 9.79
CA ALA A 162 12.04 -7.21 9.68
C ALA A 162 11.89 -7.83 8.27
N GLY A 163 12.79 -7.49 7.31
CA GLY A 163 12.88 -8.12 5.99
C GLY A 163 12.10 -7.40 4.87
N ILE A 164 11.54 -6.21 5.10
CA ILE A 164 11.00 -5.39 4.03
C ILE A 164 12.16 -4.75 3.27
N ARG A 165 12.15 -4.90 1.96
CA ARG A 165 13.23 -4.40 1.09
C ARG A 165 12.84 -3.07 0.46
N PHE A 166 13.69 -2.07 0.68
CA PHE A 166 13.58 -0.75 0.08
C PHE A 166 14.77 -0.53 -0.87
N SER A 167 14.50 -0.01 -2.05
CA SER A 167 15.53 0.44 -2.97
C SER A 167 15.07 1.68 -3.71
N HIS A 168 15.98 2.59 -4.04
CA HIS A 168 15.67 3.79 -4.79
C HIS A 168 16.72 4.09 -5.85
N LYS A 169 16.28 4.80 -6.88
CA LYS A 169 17.13 5.32 -7.95
C LYS A 169 16.72 6.77 -8.23
N ILE A 170 17.67 7.68 -8.21
CA ILE A 170 17.48 9.09 -8.54
C ILE A 170 18.05 9.32 -9.94
N SER A 171 17.34 10.09 -10.76
CA SER A 171 17.76 10.56 -12.07
C SER A 171 17.39 12.03 -12.27
N LYS A 172 18.17 12.79 -13.00
CA LYS A 172 17.77 14.12 -13.48
C LYS A 172 16.67 13.95 -14.54
N LEU A 173 15.75 14.90 -14.61
CA LEU A 173 14.73 15.01 -15.67
C LEU A 173 15.30 15.69 -16.89
#